data_a4c9bd4341713baef11a0406f15b0d64
#
_entry.id   a4c9bd4341713baef11a0406f15b0d64
#
_cell.length_a   1.000
_cell.length_b   1.000
_cell.length_c   1.000
_cell.angle_alpha   90.00
_cell.angle_beta   90.00
_cell.angle_gamma   90.00
#
_symmetry.space_group_name_H-M   'P 1'
#
loop_
_entity.id
_entity.type
_entity.pdbx_description
1 polymer ?
#
loop_
_entity_poly.entity_id
_entity_poly.type
_entity_poly.pdbx_seq_one_letter_code
_entity_poly.pdbx_strand_id
1 'polypeptide(L)'
;MLAARKVADAIGTVHHEIHYTIQEGLDALRDVIYHIETYDVTTVRASTPMYLLARVIRSMGIKMVLSGEGADEVFGGYLYFHKAPNAQAFHEETLRKLSKLYLYDCLRANKSLCAWGVEGRVPFLDKEFLDVAMRLNPVAKMCPGTIIEKKILREAFSDSLPKEIAWRQKEQFSDGVGYGWIDTLKKITSESVTDKEMANAAKRFPINPPQNKEEYYYRSIFEEHFPSESAARSVPSIPSVACSTAEALAWDSAFKNMNEPSGRAIKDVHESAY
;
A
#
# COMPACT_ATOMS: atom_id res chain seq x y z
N MET A 1 -16.08 0.22 5.76
CA MET A 1 -17.16 1.20 5.51
C MET A 1 -17.77 1.78 6.77
N LEU A 2 -18.19 1.00 7.78
CA LEU A 2 -18.76 1.54 9.02
C LEU A 2 -17.85 2.55 9.75
N ALA A 3 -16.54 2.28 9.83
CA ALA A 3 -15.58 3.20 10.44
C ALA A 3 -15.49 4.55 9.69
N ALA A 4 -15.49 4.52 8.36
CA ALA A 4 -15.45 5.73 7.54
C ALA A 4 -16.72 6.58 7.74
N ARG A 5 -17.89 5.94 7.84
CA ARG A 5 -19.15 6.63 8.12
C ARG A 5 -19.13 7.32 9.48
N LYS A 6 -18.66 6.63 10.53
CA LYS A 6 -18.52 7.23 11.87
C LYS A 6 -17.60 8.46 11.87
N VAL A 7 -16.51 8.43 11.10
CA VAL A 7 -15.65 9.61 10.94
C VAL A 7 -16.39 10.72 10.23
N ALA A 8 -17.05 10.43 9.11
CA ALA A 8 -17.78 11.43 8.33
C ALA A 8 -18.86 12.12 9.16
N ASP A 9 -19.62 11.35 9.96
CA ASP A 9 -20.64 11.87 10.86
C ASP A 9 -20.02 12.76 11.94
N ALA A 10 -18.89 12.35 12.52
CA ALA A 10 -18.23 13.11 13.60
C ALA A 10 -17.64 14.44 13.13
N ILE A 11 -17.09 14.51 11.91
CA ILE A 11 -16.49 15.74 11.36
C ILE A 11 -17.46 16.52 10.45
N GLY A 12 -18.69 16.03 10.27
CA GLY A 12 -19.74 16.73 9.54
C GLY A 12 -19.53 16.81 8.03
N THR A 13 -18.95 15.77 7.42
CA THR A 13 -18.72 15.73 5.97
C THR A 13 -19.85 15.03 5.21
N VAL A 14 -20.01 15.37 3.92
CA VAL A 14 -20.86 14.60 3.01
C VAL A 14 -20.13 13.32 2.63
N HIS A 15 -20.65 12.18 3.06
CA HIS A 15 -20.03 10.88 2.87
C HIS A 15 -20.54 10.18 1.60
N HIS A 16 -19.60 9.79 0.74
CA HIS A 16 -19.87 9.00 -0.47
C HIS A 16 -19.25 7.63 -0.34
N GLU A 17 -20.06 6.57 -0.32
CA GLU A 17 -19.60 5.19 -0.34
C GLU A 17 -19.64 4.64 -1.76
N ILE A 18 -18.50 4.22 -2.27
CA ILE A 18 -18.37 3.66 -3.60
C ILE A 18 -18.15 2.16 -3.49
N HIS A 19 -19.02 1.40 -4.13
CA HIS A 19 -18.91 -0.06 -4.22
C HIS A 19 -18.52 -0.45 -5.64
N TYR A 20 -17.66 -1.41 -5.75
CA TYR A 20 -17.35 -2.09 -7.01
C TYR A 20 -17.37 -3.60 -6.81
N THR A 21 -17.68 -4.31 -7.86
CA THR A 21 -17.66 -5.78 -7.88
C THR A 21 -16.24 -6.30 -8.14
N ILE A 22 -15.97 -7.52 -7.74
CA ILE A 22 -14.72 -8.20 -8.07
C ILE A 22 -14.50 -8.21 -9.59
N GLN A 23 -15.55 -8.43 -10.38
CA GLN A 23 -15.46 -8.45 -11.83
C GLN A 23 -15.04 -7.10 -12.40
N GLU A 24 -15.62 -5.99 -11.92
CA GLU A 24 -15.18 -4.64 -12.33
C GLU A 24 -13.70 -4.40 -12.00
N GLY A 25 -13.22 -4.91 -10.87
CA GLY A 25 -11.80 -4.86 -10.51
C GLY A 25 -10.93 -5.66 -11.48
N LEU A 26 -11.34 -6.87 -11.84
CA LEU A 26 -10.63 -7.72 -12.80
C LEU A 26 -10.59 -7.11 -14.20
N ASP A 27 -11.71 -6.60 -14.66
CA ASP A 27 -11.83 -5.94 -15.98
C ASP A 27 -10.93 -4.69 -16.08
N ALA A 28 -10.72 -4.01 -14.96
CA ALA A 28 -9.87 -2.82 -14.90
C ALA A 28 -8.36 -3.12 -14.88
N LEU A 29 -7.91 -4.36 -14.60
CA LEU A 29 -6.49 -4.67 -14.37
C LEU A 29 -5.56 -4.23 -15.51
N ARG A 30 -5.96 -4.43 -16.76
CA ARG A 30 -5.15 -4.02 -17.92
C ARG A 30 -4.94 -2.52 -17.98
N ASP A 31 -6.02 -1.76 -17.79
CA ASP A 31 -5.97 -0.30 -17.76
C ASP A 31 -5.19 0.21 -16.55
N VAL A 32 -5.37 -0.41 -15.39
CA VAL A 32 -4.62 -0.08 -14.17
C VAL A 32 -3.12 -0.26 -14.43
N ILE A 33 -2.67 -1.42 -14.91
CA ILE A 33 -1.25 -1.68 -15.18
C ILE A 33 -0.69 -0.73 -16.23
N TYR A 34 -1.47 -0.39 -17.26
CA TYR A 34 -1.09 0.63 -18.24
C TYR A 34 -0.84 1.99 -17.59
N HIS A 35 -1.77 2.45 -16.76
CA HIS A 35 -1.67 3.78 -16.15
C HIS A 35 -0.63 3.87 -15.04
N ILE A 36 -0.49 2.83 -14.21
CA ILE A 36 0.50 2.84 -13.11
C ILE A 36 1.91 2.49 -13.57
N GLU A 37 2.08 1.91 -14.77
CA GLU A 37 3.38 1.55 -15.38
C GLU A 37 4.26 0.67 -14.47
N THR A 38 3.63 -0.27 -13.75
CA THR A 38 4.31 -1.25 -12.89
C THR A 38 3.54 -2.56 -12.84
N TYR A 39 4.22 -3.64 -12.50
CA TYR A 39 3.63 -4.96 -12.24
C TYR A 39 3.91 -5.44 -10.82
N ASP A 40 4.36 -4.55 -9.92
CA ASP A 40 4.49 -4.86 -8.51
C ASP A 40 3.13 -5.29 -7.92
N VAL A 41 3.08 -6.48 -7.32
CA VAL A 41 1.84 -7.11 -6.87
C VAL A 41 1.05 -6.24 -5.90
N THR A 42 1.72 -5.72 -4.88
CA THR A 42 1.08 -4.88 -3.86
C THR A 42 0.54 -3.59 -4.46
N THR A 43 1.32 -2.98 -5.35
CA THR A 43 0.92 -1.74 -6.04
C THR A 43 -0.29 -1.99 -6.94
N VAL A 44 -0.32 -3.07 -7.74
CA VAL A 44 -1.47 -3.39 -8.61
C VAL A 44 -2.73 -3.65 -7.79
N ARG A 45 -2.64 -4.48 -6.74
CA ARG A 45 -3.78 -4.79 -5.85
C ARG A 45 -4.41 -3.54 -5.24
N ALA A 46 -3.59 -2.62 -4.78
CA ALA A 46 -4.05 -1.39 -4.13
C ALA A 46 -4.44 -0.28 -5.12
N SER A 47 -3.84 -0.25 -6.31
CA SER A 47 -4.17 0.73 -7.35
C SER A 47 -5.55 0.50 -7.97
N THR A 48 -5.99 -0.74 -8.10
CA THR A 48 -7.27 -1.07 -8.74
C THR A 48 -8.46 -0.37 -8.07
N PRO A 49 -8.68 -0.50 -6.75
CA PRO A 49 -9.75 0.23 -6.08
C PRO A 49 -9.58 1.75 -6.15
N MET A 50 -8.35 2.25 -6.08
CA MET A 50 -8.08 3.68 -6.17
C MET A 50 -8.38 4.23 -7.58
N TYR A 51 -8.04 3.49 -8.62
CA TYR A 51 -8.36 3.81 -10.01
C TYR A 51 -9.88 3.91 -10.24
N LEU A 52 -10.63 2.92 -9.75
CA LEU A 52 -12.10 2.90 -9.85
C LEU A 52 -12.74 4.04 -9.04
N LEU A 53 -12.22 4.32 -7.84
CA LEU A 53 -12.66 5.46 -7.03
C LEU A 53 -12.39 6.79 -7.73
N ALA A 54 -11.22 6.97 -8.32
CA ALA A 54 -10.85 8.19 -9.04
C ALA A 54 -11.78 8.48 -10.24
N ARG A 55 -12.23 7.44 -10.93
CA ARG A 55 -13.25 7.55 -11.99
C ARG A 55 -14.53 8.19 -11.47
N VAL A 56 -15.02 7.75 -10.32
CA VAL A 56 -16.24 8.29 -9.71
C VAL A 56 -16.01 9.73 -9.24
N ILE A 57 -14.90 10.00 -8.56
CA ILE A 57 -14.53 11.36 -8.12
C ILE A 57 -14.53 12.33 -9.31
N ARG A 58 -13.94 11.91 -10.42
CA ARG A 58 -13.94 12.71 -11.65
C ARG A 58 -15.34 12.95 -12.20
N SER A 59 -16.21 11.94 -12.20
CA SER A 59 -17.58 12.06 -12.69
C SER A 59 -18.43 13.05 -11.86
N MET A 60 -18.06 13.26 -10.58
CA MET A 60 -18.65 14.27 -9.70
C MET A 60 -18.13 15.69 -9.98
N GLY A 61 -17.25 15.88 -10.98
CA GLY A 61 -16.67 17.18 -11.30
C GLY A 61 -15.50 17.60 -10.39
N ILE A 62 -15.07 16.74 -9.47
CA ILE A 62 -13.97 17.00 -8.54
C ILE A 62 -12.65 16.82 -9.28
N LYS A 63 -11.75 17.80 -9.13
CA LYS A 63 -10.44 17.81 -9.82
C LYS A 63 -9.26 17.55 -8.89
N MET A 64 -9.46 17.60 -7.59
CA MET A 64 -8.40 17.46 -6.58
C MET A 64 -8.94 16.75 -5.35
N VAL A 65 -8.09 15.90 -4.76
CA VAL A 65 -8.37 15.21 -3.49
C VAL A 65 -7.19 15.35 -2.54
N LEU A 66 -7.47 15.34 -1.24
CA LEU A 66 -6.46 15.19 -0.19
C LEU A 66 -6.31 13.71 0.16
N SER A 67 -5.07 13.25 0.29
CA SER A 67 -4.74 11.87 0.66
C SER A 67 -3.85 11.82 1.90
N GLY A 68 -4.01 10.75 2.70
CA GLY A 68 -3.17 10.46 3.87
C GLY A 68 -1.85 9.77 3.53
N GLU A 69 -1.47 9.68 2.25
CA GLU A 69 -0.20 9.04 1.84
C GLU A 69 1.00 9.73 2.51
N GLY A 70 1.99 8.93 2.90
CA GLY A 70 3.18 9.39 3.61
C GLY A 70 3.09 9.31 5.13
N ALA A 71 1.90 9.25 5.71
CA ALA A 71 1.74 9.19 7.17
C ALA A 71 2.36 7.94 7.79
N ASP A 72 2.26 6.80 7.12
CA ASP A 72 2.80 5.53 7.61
C ASP A 72 4.34 5.50 7.53
N GLU A 73 4.93 6.11 6.52
CA GLU A 73 6.37 6.22 6.35
C GLU A 73 7.00 7.19 7.34
N VAL A 74 6.36 8.33 7.57
CA VAL A 74 6.87 9.38 8.48
C VAL A 74 6.78 8.95 9.94
N PHE A 75 5.70 8.27 10.32
CA PHE A 75 5.39 7.93 11.72
C PHE A 75 5.50 6.43 12.03
N GLY A 76 6.05 5.62 11.13
CA GLY A 76 6.20 4.17 11.35
C GLY A 76 4.85 3.46 11.53
N GLY A 77 3.88 3.76 10.65
CA GLY A 77 2.51 3.26 10.79
C GLY A 77 2.29 1.82 10.32
N TYR A 78 3.25 1.19 9.65
CA TYR A 78 3.15 -0.22 9.26
C TYR A 78 3.41 -1.13 10.44
N LEU A 79 2.67 -2.24 10.54
CA LEU A 79 2.72 -3.14 11.69
C LEU A 79 4.12 -3.71 11.98
N TYR A 80 4.95 -3.92 10.96
CA TYR A 80 6.32 -4.41 11.17
C TYR A 80 7.21 -3.45 11.98
N PHE A 81 6.88 -2.15 12.08
CA PHE A 81 7.59 -1.19 12.91
C PHE A 81 7.51 -1.52 14.42
N HIS A 82 6.52 -2.31 14.85
CA HIS A 82 6.48 -2.87 16.22
C HIS A 82 7.71 -3.72 16.56
N LYS A 83 8.38 -4.26 15.55
CA LYS A 83 9.57 -5.10 15.68
C LYS A 83 10.89 -4.32 15.57
N ALA A 84 10.84 -2.99 15.44
CA ALA A 84 12.04 -2.15 15.38
C ALA A 84 12.88 -2.32 16.66
N PRO A 85 14.17 -2.73 16.56
CA PRO A 85 14.96 -3.09 17.72
C PRO A 85 15.38 -1.90 18.57
N ASN A 86 15.44 -0.71 17.98
CA ASN A 86 15.81 0.54 18.64
C ASN A 86 15.41 1.76 17.80
N ALA A 87 15.55 2.95 18.39
CA ALA A 87 15.18 4.22 17.75
C ALA A 87 15.99 4.53 16.50
N GLN A 88 17.25 4.13 16.44
CA GLN A 88 18.11 4.34 15.26
C GLN A 88 17.60 3.50 14.08
N ALA A 89 17.38 2.21 14.26
CA ALA A 89 16.86 1.32 13.23
C ALA A 89 15.47 1.74 12.75
N PHE A 90 14.60 2.17 13.68
CA PHE A 90 13.29 2.75 13.34
C PHE A 90 13.44 3.97 12.42
N HIS A 91 14.29 4.93 12.78
CA HIS A 91 14.50 6.14 12.00
C HIS A 91 15.10 5.85 10.62
N GLU A 92 16.12 5.01 10.55
CA GLU A 92 16.74 4.60 9.29
C GLU A 92 15.71 3.94 8.35
N GLU A 93 14.80 3.13 8.88
CA GLU A 93 13.74 2.51 8.09
C GLU A 93 12.74 3.55 7.57
N THR A 94 12.34 4.54 8.39
CA THR A 94 11.48 5.64 7.89
C THR A 94 12.16 6.40 6.74
N LEU A 95 13.45 6.66 6.82
CA LEU A 95 14.22 7.29 5.73
C LEU A 95 14.28 6.41 4.48
N ARG A 96 14.52 5.09 4.63
CA ARG A 96 14.52 4.15 3.50
C ARG A 96 13.17 4.11 2.79
N LYS A 97 12.07 4.07 3.57
CA LYS A 97 10.71 4.08 3.02
C LYS A 97 10.43 5.37 2.26
N LEU A 98 10.70 6.53 2.87
CA LEU A 98 10.49 7.83 2.24
C LEU A 98 11.30 7.98 0.95
N SER A 99 12.57 7.55 0.95
CA SER A 99 13.45 7.66 -0.22
C SER A 99 12.99 6.84 -1.43
N LYS A 100 12.17 5.79 -1.21
CA LYS A 100 11.65 4.89 -2.26
C LYS A 100 10.14 5.03 -2.50
N LEU A 101 9.48 5.93 -1.79
CA LEU A 101 8.02 6.05 -1.80
C LEU A 101 7.45 6.34 -3.19
N TYR A 102 8.21 7.03 -4.04
CA TYR A 102 7.88 7.33 -5.43
C TYR A 102 7.76 6.08 -6.33
N LEU A 103 8.29 4.94 -5.89
CA LEU A 103 8.21 3.66 -6.63
C LEU A 103 6.97 2.83 -6.27
N TYR A 104 6.31 3.13 -5.16
CA TYR A 104 5.24 2.33 -4.58
C TYR A 104 3.99 3.16 -4.27
N ASP A 105 3.80 3.59 -3.03
CA ASP A 105 2.54 4.20 -2.59
C ASP A 105 2.28 5.57 -3.24
N CYS A 106 3.28 6.42 -3.40
CA CYS A 106 3.12 7.68 -4.13
C CYS A 106 2.92 7.47 -5.63
N LEU A 107 3.60 6.49 -6.24
CA LEU A 107 3.36 6.13 -7.63
C LEU A 107 1.91 5.68 -7.82
N ARG A 108 1.45 4.77 -6.97
CA ARG A 108 0.08 4.28 -6.95
C ARG A 108 -0.92 5.43 -6.85
N ALA A 109 -0.81 6.25 -5.80
CA ALA A 109 -1.74 7.34 -5.55
C ALA A 109 -1.75 8.35 -6.70
N ASN A 110 -0.59 8.80 -7.15
CA ASN A 110 -0.48 9.77 -8.23
C ASN A 110 -1.05 9.22 -9.55
N LYS A 111 -0.56 8.06 -10.00
CA LYS A 111 -0.92 7.54 -11.32
C LYS A 111 -2.37 7.06 -11.41
N SER A 112 -2.91 6.46 -10.35
CA SER A 112 -4.32 6.06 -10.32
C SER A 112 -5.27 7.25 -10.39
N LEU A 113 -4.93 8.37 -9.73
CA LEU A 113 -5.71 9.61 -9.78
C LEU A 113 -5.53 10.32 -11.12
N CYS A 114 -4.29 10.44 -11.61
CA CYS A 114 -3.97 11.09 -12.88
C CYS A 114 -4.61 10.41 -14.07
N ALA A 115 -4.82 9.09 -14.05
CA ALA A 115 -5.53 8.33 -15.07
C ALA A 115 -6.92 8.95 -15.41
N TRP A 116 -7.54 9.61 -14.44
CA TRP A 116 -8.84 10.26 -14.57
C TRP A 116 -8.76 11.79 -14.49
N GLY A 117 -7.53 12.36 -14.54
CA GLY A 117 -7.33 13.81 -14.46
C GLY A 117 -7.72 14.40 -13.09
N VAL A 118 -7.52 13.65 -12.02
CA VAL A 118 -7.68 14.10 -10.63
C VAL A 118 -6.31 14.33 -10.02
N GLU A 119 -6.10 15.49 -9.41
CA GLU A 119 -4.86 15.82 -8.69
C GLU A 119 -4.92 15.28 -7.26
N GLY A 120 -3.91 14.52 -6.85
CA GLY A 120 -3.72 14.09 -5.46
C GLY A 120 -2.80 15.03 -4.70
N ARG A 121 -3.23 15.53 -3.54
CA ARG A 121 -2.40 16.30 -2.61
C ARG A 121 -2.17 15.51 -1.34
N VAL A 122 -0.91 15.52 -0.88
CA VAL A 122 -0.40 14.65 0.19
C VAL A 122 0.23 15.50 1.31
N PRO A 123 -0.57 16.05 2.24
CA PRO A 123 -0.09 16.96 3.29
C PRO A 123 1.03 16.39 4.16
N PHE A 124 1.06 15.06 4.39
CA PHE A 124 2.13 14.41 5.16
C PHE A 124 3.50 14.41 4.45
N LEU A 125 3.53 14.72 3.15
CA LEU A 125 4.75 14.82 2.36
C LEU A 125 5.09 16.27 2.00
N ASP A 126 4.39 17.26 2.58
CA ASP A 126 4.80 18.66 2.52
C ASP A 126 6.21 18.80 3.08
N LYS A 127 7.07 19.63 2.44
CA LYS A 127 8.48 19.72 2.78
C LYS A 127 8.72 20.28 4.18
N GLU A 128 7.95 21.29 4.58
CA GLU A 128 8.07 21.87 5.92
C GLU A 128 7.57 20.89 6.98
N PHE A 129 6.45 20.22 6.70
CA PHE A 129 5.94 19.18 7.58
C PHE A 129 6.94 18.03 7.75
N LEU A 130 7.53 17.54 6.65
CA LEU A 130 8.54 16.48 6.69
C LEU A 130 9.76 16.88 7.50
N ASP A 131 10.27 18.11 7.33
CA ASP A 131 11.41 18.59 8.08
C ASP A 131 11.13 18.56 9.59
N VAL A 132 9.99 19.06 10.03
CA VAL A 132 9.57 19.01 11.43
C VAL A 132 9.38 17.59 11.93
N ALA A 133 8.61 16.78 11.21
CA ALA A 133 8.24 15.43 11.62
C ALA A 133 9.45 14.48 11.67
N MET A 134 10.42 14.64 10.76
CA MET A 134 11.62 13.80 10.72
C MET A 134 12.68 14.24 11.75
N ARG A 135 12.61 15.46 12.29
CA ARG A 135 13.44 15.91 13.42
C ARG A 135 12.91 15.51 14.79
N LEU A 136 11.67 15.03 14.88
CA LEU A 136 11.15 14.49 16.14
C LEU A 136 12.03 13.34 16.63
N ASN A 137 12.22 13.27 17.95
CA ASN A 137 12.94 12.13 18.55
C ASN A 137 12.27 10.81 18.12
N PRO A 138 12.98 9.91 17.43
CA PRO A 138 12.40 8.65 16.97
C PRO A 138 11.75 7.81 18.07
N VAL A 139 12.23 7.91 19.32
CA VAL A 139 11.62 7.23 20.48
C VAL A 139 10.15 7.62 20.64
N ALA A 140 9.78 8.87 20.37
CA ALA A 140 8.40 9.34 20.47
C ALA A 140 7.48 8.78 19.37
N LYS A 141 8.05 8.25 18.29
CA LYS A 141 7.33 7.63 17.17
C LYS A 141 7.28 6.11 17.25
N MET A 142 8.15 5.48 18.06
CA MET A 142 8.20 4.02 18.22
C MET A 142 6.93 3.48 18.86
N CYS A 143 6.61 2.23 18.54
CA CYS A 143 5.45 1.50 19.05
C CYS A 143 5.83 0.12 19.63
N PRO A 144 6.74 0.05 20.62
CA PRO A 144 7.13 -1.23 21.22
C PRO A 144 6.01 -1.83 22.08
N GLY A 145 5.91 -3.13 22.11
CA GLY A 145 4.95 -3.86 22.95
C GLY A 145 3.51 -3.54 22.60
N THR A 146 2.75 -3.04 23.57
CA THR A 146 1.33 -2.71 23.45
C THR A 146 1.05 -1.27 22.98
N ILE A 147 2.10 -0.49 22.68
CA ILE A 147 1.94 0.88 22.19
C ILE A 147 1.46 0.81 20.73
N ILE A 148 0.33 1.45 20.45
CA ILE A 148 -0.22 1.50 19.10
C ILE A 148 0.66 2.36 18.17
N GLU A 149 0.75 1.94 16.91
CA GLU A 149 1.48 2.69 15.88
C GLU A 149 0.89 4.11 15.67
N LYS A 150 1.74 5.05 15.30
CA LYS A 150 1.39 6.48 15.11
C LYS A 150 0.79 7.16 16.36
N LYS A 151 1.13 6.70 17.56
CA LYS A 151 0.57 7.19 18.82
C LYS A 151 0.64 8.72 18.92
N ILE A 152 1.79 9.32 18.65
CA ILE A 152 1.98 10.79 18.70
C ILE A 152 0.98 11.55 17.82
N LEU A 153 0.69 11.02 16.63
CA LEU A 153 -0.29 11.61 15.71
C LEU A 153 -1.71 11.42 16.23
N ARG A 154 -2.03 10.25 16.76
CA ARG A 154 -3.35 9.93 17.34
C ARG A 154 -3.66 10.79 18.56
N GLU A 155 -2.68 11.03 19.41
CA GLU A 155 -2.81 11.92 20.58
C GLU A 155 -3.05 13.37 20.15
N ALA A 156 -2.34 13.85 19.14
CA ALA A 156 -2.51 15.21 18.62
C ALA A 156 -3.92 15.48 18.07
N PHE A 157 -4.63 14.45 17.61
CA PHE A 157 -5.98 14.55 17.04
C PHE A 157 -7.04 13.79 17.85
N SER A 158 -6.75 13.46 19.13
CA SER A 158 -7.65 12.67 19.99
C SER A 158 -9.03 13.30 20.18
N ASP A 159 -9.10 14.63 20.19
CA ASP A 159 -10.34 15.38 20.38
C ASP A 159 -11.11 15.63 19.07
N SER A 160 -10.48 15.32 17.93
CA SER A 160 -11.05 15.54 16.58
C SER A 160 -11.77 14.33 16.02
N LEU A 161 -11.56 13.15 16.58
CA LEU A 161 -12.10 11.88 16.09
C LEU A 161 -12.75 11.07 17.21
N PRO A 162 -13.77 10.24 16.91
CA PRO A 162 -14.29 9.27 17.86
C PRO A 162 -13.17 8.37 18.42
N LYS A 163 -13.16 8.16 19.75
CA LYS A 163 -12.09 7.39 20.43
C LYS A 163 -11.88 6.01 19.81
N GLU A 164 -12.95 5.30 19.49
CA GLU A 164 -12.91 3.97 18.87
C GLU A 164 -12.28 3.97 17.47
N ILE A 165 -12.27 5.11 16.78
CA ILE A 165 -11.61 5.28 15.49
C ILE A 165 -10.17 5.75 15.67
N ALA A 166 -9.97 6.76 16.54
CA ALA A 166 -8.64 7.32 16.80
C ALA A 166 -7.65 6.25 17.31
N TRP A 167 -8.15 5.26 18.07
CA TRP A 167 -7.33 4.22 18.72
C TRP A 167 -7.48 2.82 18.10
N ARG A 168 -8.13 2.70 16.92
CA ARG A 168 -8.17 1.43 16.21
C ARG A 168 -6.83 1.05 15.62
N GLN A 169 -6.59 -0.23 15.48
CA GLN A 169 -5.38 -0.74 14.84
C GLN A 169 -5.32 -0.38 13.36
N LYS A 170 -4.09 -0.21 12.86
CA LYS A 170 -3.78 0.03 11.45
C LYS A 170 -4.17 -1.18 10.59
N GLU A 171 -4.88 -0.90 9.51
CA GLU A 171 -5.01 -1.80 8.38
C GLU A 171 -4.33 -1.20 7.15
N GLN A 172 -3.74 -2.05 6.31
CA GLN A 172 -3.21 -1.60 5.03
C GLN A 172 -4.36 -1.28 4.08
N PHE A 173 -4.14 -0.39 3.12
CA PHE A 173 -5.18 0.01 2.17
C PHE A 173 -5.71 -1.19 1.37
N SER A 174 -4.82 -2.07 0.89
CA SER A 174 -5.20 -3.29 0.19
C SER A 174 -6.07 -4.24 1.03
N ASP A 175 -5.77 -4.34 2.32
CA ASP A 175 -6.51 -5.18 3.26
C ASP A 175 -7.85 -4.52 3.63
N GLY A 176 -7.86 -3.19 3.78
CA GLY A 176 -9.06 -2.40 4.07
C GLY A 176 -10.13 -2.41 2.96
N VAL A 177 -9.73 -2.66 1.72
CA VAL A 177 -10.65 -2.87 0.58
C VAL A 177 -11.37 -4.21 0.68
N GLY A 178 -10.76 -5.20 1.33
CA GLY A 178 -11.33 -6.52 1.61
C GLY A 178 -10.44 -7.66 1.14
N TYR A 179 -10.23 -8.61 2.03
CA TYR A 179 -9.43 -9.81 1.74
C TYR A 179 -9.97 -10.64 0.57
N GLY A 180 -11.28 -10.61 0.33
CA GLY A 180 -11.90 -11.28 -0.82
C GLY A 180 -11.34 -10.84 -2.17
N TRP A 181 -10.92 -9.57 -2.30
CA TRP A 181 -10.25 -9.07 -3.49
C TRP A 181 -8.89 -9.75 -3.72
N ILE A 182 -8.04 -9.78 -2.69
CA ILE A 182 -6.70 -10.39 -2.75
C ILE A 182 -6.81 -11.90 -3.02
N ASP A 183 -7.68 -12.60 -2.30
CA ASP A 183 -7.84 -14.04 -2.42
C ASP A 183 -8.38 -14.43 -3.81
N THR A 184 -9.28 -13.62 -4.37
CA THR A 184 -9.78 -13.84 -5.73
C THR A 184 -8.70 -13.61 -6.79
N LEU A 185 -7.88 -12.55 -6.67
CA LEU A 185 -6.76 -12.33 -7.58
C LEU A 185 -5.78 -13.51 -7.57
N LYS A 186 -5.40 -13.99 -6.40
CA LYS A 186 -4.55 -15.18 -6.27
C LYS A 186 -5.15 -16.40 -6.93
N LYS A 187 -6.44 -16.65 -6.71
CA LYS A 187 -7.14 -17.79 -7.33
C LYS A 187 -7.11 -17.69 -8.85
N ILE A 188 -7.56 -16.57 -9.40
CA ILE A 188 -7.67 -16.36 -10.85
C ILE A 188 -6.30 -16.45 -11.52
N THR A 189 -5.28 -15.81 -10.94
CA THR A 189 -3.93 -15.84 -11.50
C THR A 189 -3.31 -17.23 -11.41
N SER A 190 -3.59 -18.00 -10.34
CA SER A 190 -3.14 -19.38 -10.21
C SER A 190 -3.77 -20.32 -11.24
N GLU A 191 -5.01 -20.04 -11.62
CA GLU A 191 -5.74 -20.81 -12.66
C GLU A 191 -5.32 -20.38 -14.08
N SER A 192 -5.01 -19.10 -14.28
CA SER A 192 -4.65 -18.52 -15.58
C SER A 192 -3.20 -18.81 -16.02
N VAL A 193 -2.29 -19.03 -15.08
CA VAL A 193 -0.87 -19.27 -15.35
C VAL A 193 -0.54 -20.73 -15.05
N THR A 194 -0.09 -21.45 -16.07
CA THR A 194 0.30 -22.86 -15.94
C THR A 194 1.66 -23.02 -15.23
N ASP A 195 1.90 -24.17 -14.63
CA ASP A 195 3.21 -24.50 -14.02
C ASP A 195 4.34 -24.50 -15.05
N LYS A 196 4.03 -24.87 -16.30
CA LYS A 196 4.98 -24.83 -17.41
C LYS A 196 5.38 -23.39 -17.76
N GLU A 197 4.45 -22.45 -17.76
CA GLU A 197 4.75 -21.03 -17.97
C GLU A 197 5.61 -20.50 -16.83
N MET A 198 5.24 -20.82 -15.59
CA MET A 198 6.01 -20.43 -14.41
C MET A 198 7.45 -20.98 -14.44
N ALA A 199 7.64 -22.25 -14.81
CA ALA A 199 8.96 -22.86 -14.93
C ALA A 199 9.84 -22.19 -16.03
N ASN A 200 9.21 -21.57 -17.02
CA ASN A 200 9.87 -20.82 -18.09
C ASN A 200 9.91 -19.31 -17.87
N ALA A 201 9.48 -18.82 -16.71
CA ALA A 201 9.36 -17.38 -16.43
C ALA A 201 10.67 -16.62 -16.67
N ALA A 202 11.80 -17.11 -16.16
CA ALA A 202 13.10 -16.47 -16.33
C ALA A 202 13.57 -16.43 -17.81
N LYS A 203 13.14 -17.40 -18.64
CA LYS A 203 13.44 -17.39 -20.06
C LYS A 203 12.57 -16.37 -20.81
N ARG A 204 11.28 -16.26 -20.45
CA ARG A 204 10.36 -15.31 -21.07
C ARG A 204 10.64 -13.88 -20.62
N PHE A 205 10.96 -13.70 -19.36
CA PHE A 205 11.20 -12.41 -18.72
C PHE A 205 12.60 -12.39 -18.06
N PRO A 206 13.68 -12.19 -18.84
CA PRO A 206 15.04 -12.26 -18.30
C PRO A 206 15.38 -11.12 -17.33
N ILE A 207 14.64 -10.02 -17.40
CA ILE A 207 14.76 -8.88 -16.49
C ILE A 207 13.65 -8.96 -15.46
N ASN A 208 14.00 -8.99 -14.19
CA ASN A 208 13.05 -9.09 -13.06
C ASN A 208 12.05 -10.24 -13.28
N PRO A 209 12.50 -11.50 -13.36
CA PRO A 209 11.63 -12.64 -13.61
C PRO A 209 10.62 -12.79 -12.46
N PRO A 210 9.33 -12.99 -12.78
CA PRO A 210 8.30 -13.17 -11.76
C PRO A 210 8.57 -14.41 -10.90
N GLN A 211 8.30 -14.29 -9.59
CA GLN A 211 8.57 -15.33 -8.59
C GLN A 211 7.33 -16.17 -8.28
N ASN A 212 6.15 -15.72 -8.67
CA ASN A 212 4.89 -16.42 -8.48
C ASN A 212 3.93 -16.16 -9.65
N LYS A 213 2.81 -16.90 -9.69
CA LYS A 213 1.85 -16.83 -10.81
C LYS A 213 1.16 -15.48 -10.92
N GLU A 214 0.94 -14.78 -9.81
CA GLU A 214 0.34 -13.46 -9.82
C GLU A 214 1.28 -12.41 -10.42
N GLU A 215 2.55 -12.42 -10.03
CA GLU A 215 3.58 -11.58 -10.67
C GLU A 215 3.70 -11.89 -12.16
N TYR A 216 3.67 -13.18 -12.53
CA TYR A 216 3.71 -13.60 -13.92
C TYR A 216 2.54 -13.04 -14.72
N TYR A 217 1.34 -13.11 -14.17
CA TYR A 217 0.13 -12.60 -14.79
C TYR A 217 0.23 -11.07 -15.04
N TYR A 218 0.59 -10.29 -14.02
CA TYR A 218 0.77 -8.85 -14.16
C TYR A 218 1.94 -8.48 -15.07
N ARG A 219 3.04 -9.22 -14.97
CA ARG A 219 4.19 -9.04 -15.86
C ARG A 219 3.83 -9.29 -17.32
N SER A 220 2.98 -10.27 -17.60
CA SER A 220 2.53 -10.54 -18.96
C SER A 220 1.71 -9.39 -19.54
N ILE A 221 0.80 -8.82 -18.76
CA ILE A 221 0.03 -7.64 -19.15
C ILE A 221 0.94 -6.42 -19.35
N PHE A 222 1.88 -6.21 -18.43
CA PHE A 222 2.85 -5.11 -18.53
C PHE A 222 3.69 -5.20 -19.82
N GLU A 223 4.16 -6.38 -20.18
CA GLU A 223 4.96 -6.60 -21.40
C GLU A 223 4.18 -6.29 -22.68
N GLU A 224 2.86 -6.52 -22.69
CA GLU A 224 2.03 -6.16 -23.84
C GLU A 224 1.94 -4.64 -24.03
N HIS A 225 1.95 -3.86 -22.95
CA HIS A 225 1.92 -2.40 -23.00
C HIS A 225 3.32 -1.79 -23.15
N PHE A 226 4.33 -2.38 -22.50
CA PHE A 226 5.68 -1.83 -22.38
C PHE A 226 6.75 -2.90 -22.69
N PRO A 227 6.92 -3.30 -23.98
CA PRO A 227 7.76 -4.45 -24.35
C PRO A 227 9.27 -4.19 -24.30
N SER A 228 9.71 -2.99 -23.89
CA SER A 228 11.14 -2.67 -23.85
C SER A 228 11.82 -3.15 -22.57
N GLU A 229 13.09 -3.57 -22.69
CA GLU A 229 13.91 -3.91 -21.52
C GLU A 229 14.06 -2.75 -20.53
N SER A 230 14.14 -1.51 -21.04
CA SER A 230 14.22 -0.33 -20.17
C SER A 230 12.97 -0.13 -19.33
N ALA A 231 11.79 -0.41 -19.86
CA ALA A 231 10.54 -0.39 -19.08
C ALA A 231 10.55 -1.46 -17.99
N ALA A 232 10.99 -2.69 -18.30
CA ALA A 232 11.11 -3.75 -17.30
C ALA A 232 12.08 -3.38 -16.16
N ARG A 233 13.18 -2.68 -16.47
CA ARG A 233 14.18 -2.24 -15.48
C ARG A 233 13.69 -1.09 -14.58
N SER A 234 12.67 -0.36 -14.98
CA SER A 234 12.10 0.72 -14.16
C SER A 234 11.24 0.21 -13.00
N VAL A 235 10.79 -1.05 -13.06
CA VAL A 235 9.97 -1.65 -12.02
C VAL A 235 10.87 -2.28 -10.95
N PRO A 236 10.62 -2.07 -9.65
CA PRO A 236 11.40 -2.69 -8.58
C PRO A 236 11.43 -4.21 -8.68
N SER A 237 12.61 -4.80 -8.48
CA SER A 237 12.82 -6.26 -8.60
C SER A 237 12.52 -7.05 -7.33
N ILE A 238 12.32 -6.36 -6.21
CA ILE A 238 12.09 -7.00 -4.91
C ILE A 238 10.70 -6.62 -4.44
N PRO A 239 9.76 -7.59 -4.33
CA PRO A 239 8.46 -7.34 -3.75
C PRO A 239 8.60 -6.90 -2.30
N SER A 240 7.84 -5.92 -1.89
CA SER A 240 7.74 -5.50 -0.49
C SER A 240 6.95 -6.53 0.29
N VAL A 241 7.60 -7.26 1.18
CA VAL A 241 6.92 -8.18 2.11
C VAL A 241 6.34 -7.39 3.26
N ALA A 242 5.03 -7.48 3.47
CA ALA A 242 4.33 -6.70 4.52
C ALA A 242 4.68 -5.20 4.50
N CYS A 243 4.97 -4.64 3.32
CA CYS A 243 5.46 -3.28 3.11
C CYS A 243 6.84 -2.97 3.72
N SER A 244 7.58 -3.95 4.20
CA SER A 244 8.91 -3.78 4.80
C SER A 244 10.03 -3.73 3.76
N THR A 245 11.19 -3.21 4.16
CA THR A 245 12.43 -3.31 3.40
C THR A 245 13.19 -4.59 3.75
N ALA A 246 14.23 -4.92 2.98
CA ALA A 246 15.08 -6.07 3.27
C ALA A 246 15.76 -5.97 4.66
N GLU A 247 16.14 -4.77 5.08
CA GLU A 247 16.72 -4.51 6.40
C GLU A 247 15.70 -4.75 7.52
N ALA A 248 14.47 -4.28 7.35
CA ALA A 248 13.41 -4.48 8.34
C ALA A 248 12.98 -5.95 8.47
N LEU A 249 13.12 -6.75 7.41
CA LEU A 249 12.87 -8.19 7.46
C LEU A 249 13.83 -8.93 8.42
N ALA A 250 14.99 -8.35 8.75
CA ALA A 250 15.91 -8.90 9.72
C ALA A 250 15.50 -8.65 11.19
N TRP A 251 14.51 -7.79 11.45
CA TRP A 251 14.07 -7.46 12.80
C TRP A 251 13.34 -8.60 13.51
N ASP A 252 12.69 -9.46 12.74
CA ASP A 252 12.02 -10.64 13.29
C ASP A 252 12.25 -11.85 12.38
N SER A 253 12.62 -12.98 12.97
CA SER A 253 12.83 -14.24 12.26
C SER A 253 11.54 -14.74 11.57
N ALA A 254 10.37 -14.39 12.09
CA ALA A 254 9.08 -14.72 11.48
C ALA A 254 8.93 -14.14 10.07
N PHE A 255 9.56 -13.00 9.78
CA PHE A 255 9.52 -12.39 8.45
C PHE A 255 10.24 -13.20 7.37
N LYS A 256 11.21 -14.04 7.74
CA LYS A 256 12.01 -14.82 6.76
C LYS A 256 11.20 -15.85 5.98
N ASN A 257 10.08 -16.30 6.54
CA ASN A 257 9.24 -17.35 5.97
C ASN A 257 7.90 -16.82 5.42
N MET A 258 7.76 -15.50 5.30
CA MET A 258 6.53 -14.89 4.81
C MET A 258 6.51 -14.81 3.30
N ASN A 259 5.63 -15.61 2.68
CA ASN A 259 5.33 -15.55 1.25
C ASN A 259 4.20 -14.56 0.92
N GLU A 260 3.62 -13.91 1.93
CA GLU A 260 2.43 -13.08 1.78
C GLU A 260 2.72 -11.62 2.15
N PRO A 261 2.75 -10.69 1.19
CA PRO A 261 2.99 -9.28 1.44
C PRO A 261 1.72 -8.54 1.93
N SER A 262 1.01 -9.08 2.93
CA SER A 262 -0.18 -8.44 3.49
C SER A 262 -0.07 -8.26 5.00
N GLY A 263 -0.94 -7.41 5.59
CA GLY A 263 -1.02 -7.20 7.04
C GLY A 263 -1.30 -8.48 7.82
N ARG A 264 -1.94 -9.49 7.19
CA ARG A 264 -2.16 -10.83 7.76
C ARG A 264 -0.88 -11.58 8.11
N ALA A 265 0.26 -11.16 7.55
CA ALA A 265 1.55 -11.77 7.81
C ALA A 265 2.09 -11.49 9.22
N ILE A 266 1.52 -10.53 9.96
CA ILE A 266 1.96 -10.13 11.31
C ILE A 266 0.83 -10.44 12.31
N LYS A 267 0.51 -11.72 12.44
CA LYS A 267 -0.63 -12.22 13.21
C LYS A 267 -0.60 -11.86 14.68
N ASP A 268 0.58 -11.88 15.32
CA ASP A 268 0.77 -11.57 16.73
C ASP A 268 0.49 -10.09 17.08
N VAL A 269 0.59 -9.20 16.11
CA VAL A 269 0.19 -7.79 16.28
C VAL A 269 -1.27 -7.59 15.86
N HIS A 270 -1.76 -8.34 14.89
CA HIS A 270 -3.10 -8.19 14.32
C HIS A 270 -4.22 -8.82 15.19
N GLU A 271 -3.93 -9.91 15.90
CA GLU A 271 -4.92 -10.59 16.76
C GLU A 271 -5.35 -9.77 17.99
N SER A 272 -4.55 -8.79 18.40
CA SER A 272 -4.89 -7.90 19.52
C SER A 272 -5.89 -6.80 19.15
N ALA A 273 -6.33 -6.72 17.90
CA ALA A 273 -7.17 -5.65 17.36
C ALA A 273 -8.66 -6.03 17.20
N TYR A 274 -9.02 -7.30 17.38
CA TYR A 274 -10.38 -7.80 17.18
C TYR A 274 -11.00 -8.38 18.43
#